data_a5df54952222c0f61cb582a9356bf19d
#
_entry.id   a5df54952222c0f61cb582a9356bf19d
#
_cell.length_a   1.000
_cell.length_b   1.000
_cell.length_c   1.000
_cell.angle_alpha   90.00
_cell.angle_beta   90.00
_cell.angle_gamma   90.00
#
_symmetry.space_group_name_H-M   'P 1'
#
loop_
_entity.id
_entity.type
_entity.pdbx_description
1 polymer ?
#
loop_
_entity_poly.entity_id
_entity_poly.type
_entity_poly.pdbx_seq_one_letter_code
_entity_poly.pdbx_strand_id
1 'polypeptide(L)'
;MNFRAKTVKESIVETVHIIRPSDLNDAGRLFGGVLMQWSDEVAALVAKRHSQMNVTTASVDNLQFLHGAFQRDVIVIIGRVTHVGHTSMEVKVETYVENTDGERALINRAFLTLIGLGPDNRPTTLPRLILESEEDRKEWERAEIRRSLRRKQREEGFHFYGE
;
A
#
# COMPACT_ATOMS: atom_id res chain seq x y z
N MET A 1 15.92 7.29 -18.58
CA MET A 1 14.64 7.96 -18.90
C MET A 1 14.33 8.94 -17.77
N ASN A 2 13.97 10.16 -18.10
CA ASN A 2 13.63 11.16 -17.08
C ASN A 2 12.11 11.15 -16.90
N PHE A 3 11.63 10.40 -15.92
CA PHE A 3 10.20 10.34 -15.61
C PHE A 3 9.79 11.62 -14.87
N ARG A 4 8.66 12.21 -15.25
CA ARG A 4 8.17 13.42 -14.60
C ARG A 4 7.67 13.13 -13.17
N ALA A 5 7.87 14.09 -12.28
CA ALA A 5 7.22 14.07 -10.97
C ALA A 5 5.68 14.05 -11.10
N LYS A 6 5.02 13.37 -10.19
CA LYS A 6 3.55 13.24 -10.15
C LYS A 6 3.00 13.62 -8.79
N THR A 7 1.76 14.10 -8.80
CA THR A 7 1.00 14.34 -7.57
C THR A 7 0.47 13.03 -7.00
N VAL A 8 0.05 13.06 -5.73
CA VAL A 8 -0.59 11.90 -5.08
C VAL A 8 -1.82 11.46 -5.89
N LYS A 9 -2.64 12.40 -6.31
CA LYS A 9 -3.90 12.15 -7.05
C LYS A 9 -3.69 11.40 -8.36
N GLU A 10 -2.61 11.68 -9.08
CA GLU A 10 -2.30 11.04 -10.36
C GLU A 10 -2.01 9.53 -10.24
N SER A 11 -1.74 9.05 -9.03
CA SER A 11 -1.36 7.66 -8.78
C SER A 11 -2.38 6.87 -7.95
N ILE A 12 -3.44 7.50 -7.46
CA ILE A 12 -4.47 6.81 -6.67
C ILE A 12 -5.10 5.68 -7.50
N VAL A 13 -5.28 4.54 -6.83
CA VAL A 13 -5.99 3.37 -7.35
C VAL A 13 -7.10 3.01 -6.38
N GLU A 14 -8.29 2.80 -6.90
CA GLU A 14 -9.41 2.21 -6.18
C GLU A 14 -9.82 0.92 -6.88
N THR A 15 -10.03 -0.15 -6.12
CA THR A 15 -10.58 -1.42 -6.60
C THR A 15 -11.78 -1.81 -5.75
N VAL A 16 -12.70 -2.56 -6.35
CA VAL A 16 -13.91 -3.01 -5.67
C VAL A 16 -14.04 -4.53 -5.85
N HIS A 17 -14.31 -5.23 -4.76
CA HIS A 17 -14.52 -6.68 -4.72
C HIS A 17 -15.83 -7.01 -4.00
N ILE A 18 -16.49 -8.08 -4.41
CA ILE A 18 -17.58 -8.69 -3.64
C ILE A 18 -17.01 -9.97 -3.02
N ILE A 19 -17.12 -10.11 -1.70
CA ILE A 19 -16.63 -11.29 -0.99
C ILE A 19 -17.43 -12.52 -1.42
N ARG A 20 -16.72 -13.51 -1.98
CA ARG A 20 -17.23 -14.80 -2.41
C ARG A 20 -17.01 -15.87 -1.32
N PRO A 21 -17.71 -17.01 -1.37
CA PRO A 21 -17.44 -18.11 -0.45
C PRO A 21 -15.98 -18.58 -0.45
N SER A 22 -15.30 -18.53 -1.60
CA SER A 22 -13.89 -18.89 -1.74
C SER A 22 -12.92 -17.92 -1.05
N ASP A 23 -13.38 -16.73 -0.67
CA ASP A 23 -12.55 -15.70 -0.05
C ASP A 23 -12.62 -15.77 1.50
N LEU A 24 -13.41 -16.70 2.04
CA LEU A 24 -13.65 -16.83 3.48
C LEU A 24 -12.66 -17.79 4.14
N ASN A 25 -12.38 -17.53 5.43
CA ASN A 25 -11.73 -18.47 6.33
C ASN A 25 -12.74 -19.39 7.00
N ASP A 26 -12.26 -20.33 7.83
CA ASP A 26 -13.10 -21.29 8.55
C ASP A 26 -14.13 -20.65 9.49
N ALA A 27 -13.88 -19.41 9.93
CA ALA A 27 -14.81 -18.65 10.77
C ALA A 27 -15.86 -17.86 9.96
N GLY A 28 -15.93 -18.05 8.63
CA GLY A 28 -16.89 -17.38 7.75
C GLY A 28 -16.60 -15.87 7.54
N ARG A 29 -15.37 -15.44 7.76
CA ARG A 29 -14.93 -14.06 7.56
C ARG A 29 -13.96 -13.99 6.39
N LEU A 30 -13.81 -12.80 5.78
CA LEU A 30 -12.79 -12.56 4.77
C LEU A 30 -11.42 -13.05 5.28
N PHE A 31 -10.81 -13.97 4.52
CA PHE A 31 -9.51 -14.51 4.85
C PHE A 31 -8.43 -13.42 4.73
N GLY A 32 -7.63 -13.26 5.78
CA GLY A 32 -6.59 -12.23 5.84
C GLY A 32 -5.58 -12.33 4.71
N GLY A 33 -5.26 -13.54 4.26
CA GLY A 33 -4.37 -13.76 3.10
C GLY A 33 -4.94 -13.23 1.79
N VAL A 34 -6.26 -13.36 1.57
CA VAL A 34 -6.94 -12.77 0.40
C VAL A 34 -6.89 -11.25 0.46
N LEU A 35 -7.16 -10.66 1.62
CA LEU A 35 -7.08 -9.21 1.79
C LEU A 35 -5.65 -8.69 1.59
N MET A 36 -4.65 -9.42 2.07
CA MET A 36 -3.24 -9.08 1.83
C MET A 36 -2.89 -9.12 0.34
N GLN A 37 -3.36 -10.14 -0.38
CA GLN A 37 -3.18 -10.24 -1.83
C GLN A 37 -3.78 -9.02 -2.54
N TRP A 38 -5.03 -8.69 -2.28
CA TRP A 38 -5.69 -7.53 -2.89
C TRP A 38 -4.98 -6.22 -2.54
N SER A 39 -4.51 -6.07 -1.30
CA SER A 39 -3.76 -4.89 -0.86
C SER A 39 -2.42 -4.76 -1.58
N ASP A 40 -1.70 -5.86 -1.77
CA ASP A 40 -0.42 -5.87 -2.52
C ASP A 40 -0.63 -5.54 -4.00
N GLU A 41 -1.68 -6.10 -4.62
CA GLU A 41 -2.05 -5.78 -6.01
C GLU A 41 -2.35 -4.28 -6.19
N VAL A 42 -3.13 -3.70 -5.29
CA VAL A 42 -3.44 -2.26 -5.32
C VAL A 42 -2.18 -1.43 -5.12
N ALA A 43 -1.33 -1.79 -4.16
CA ALA A 43 -0.08 -1.09 -3.91
C ALA A 43 0.86 -1.14 -5.13
N ALA A 44 0.96 -2.30 -5.79
CA ALA A 44 1.75 -2.47 -7.01
C ALA A 44 1.21 -1.62 -8.16
N LEU A 45 -0.12 -1.53 -8.33
CA LEU A 45 -0.74 -0.67 -9.34
C LEU A 45 -0.48 0.81 -9.08
N VAL A 46 -0.60 1.26 -7.83
CA VAL A 46 -0.25 2.64 -7.41
C VAL A 46 1.21 2.94 -7.74
N ALA A 47 2.11 2.05 -7.34
CA ALA A 47 3.54 2.22 -7.54
C ALA A 47 3.93 2.23 -9.03
N LYS A 48 3.35 1.35 -9.85
CA LYS A 48 3.53 1.35 -11.31
C LYS A 48 3.00 2.63 -11.96
N ARG A 49 1.83 3.10 -11.52
CA ARG A 49 1.22 4.33 -12.04
C ARG A 49 2.06 5.56 -11.69
N HIS A 50 2.63 5.60 -10.48
CA HIS A 50 3.53 6.68 -10.07
C HIS A 50 4.86 6.63 -10.82
N SER A 51 5.55 5.49 -10.76
CA SER A 51 6.93 5.35 -11.26
C SER A 51 7.03 5.17 -12.76
N GLN A 52 6.00 4.63 -13.43
CA GLN A 52 6.02 4.17 -14.82
C GLN A 52 7.07 3.07 -15.08
N MET A 53 7.38 2.30 -14.04
CA MET A 53 8.39 1.23 -14.05
C MET A 53 7.80 -0.08 -13.53
N ASN A 54 8.55 -1.17 -13.70
CA ASN A 54 8.29 -2.37 -12.92
C ASN A 54 8.62 -2.11 -11.45
N VAL A 55 7.89 -2.76 -10.57
CA VAL A 55 8.05 -2.62 -9.13
C VAL A 55 8.02 -3.99 -8.46
N THR A 56 8.62 -4.06 -7.28
CA THR A 56 8.51 -5.23 -6.40
C THR A 56 8.23 -4.79 -4.98
N THR A 57 7.42 -5.56 -4.25
CA THR A 57 7.12 -5.32 -2.84
C THR A 57 8.30 -5.76 -1.99
N ALA A 58 8.79 -4.86 -1.15
CA ALA A 58 9.91 -5.13 -0.25
C ALA A 58 9.46 -5.40 1.19
N SER A 59 8.41 -4.74 1.67
CA SER A 59 7.85 -4.98 2.99
C SER A 59 6.37 -4.59 3.06
N VAL A 60 5.67 -5.24 3.98
CA VAL A 60 4.31 -4.89 4.39
C VAL A 60 4.37 -4.57 5.87
N ASP A 61 4.06 -3.32 6.22
CA ASP A 61 4.17 -2.83 7.58
C ASP A 61 2.80 -2.45 8.14
N ASN A 62 2.64 -2.64 9.45
CA ASN A 62 1.44 -2.21 10.19
C ASN A 62 0.11 -2.67 9.57
N LEU A 63 0.08 -3.89 9.05
CA LEU A 63 -1.18 -4.49 8.60
C LEU A 63 -2.09 -4.73 9.80
N GLN A 64 -3.15 -3.94 9.92
CA GLN A 64 -4.08 -4.01 11.04
C GLN A 64 -5.48 -4.37 10.55
N PHE A 65 -6.03 -5.46 11.08
CA PHE A 65 -7.41 -5.86 10.87
C PHE A 65 -8.26 -5.24 11.99
N LEU A 66 -9.04 -4.21 11.66
CA LEU A 66 -9.85 -3.46 12.62
C LEU A 66 -11.22 -4.11 12.82
N HIS A 67 -11.82 -4.59 11.74
CA HIS A 67 -13.12 -5.25 11.73
C HIS A 67 -13.14 -6.41 10.75
N GLY A 68 -14.02 -7.38 10.99
CA GLY A 68 -14.27 -8.47 10.05
C GLY A 68 -15.16 -8.03 8.88
N ALA A 69 -15.03 -8.73 7.76
CA ALA A 69 -15.93 -8.63 6.63
C ALA A 69 -16.46 -10.02 6.26
N PHE A 70 -17.65 -10.08 5.68
CA PHE A 70 -18.42 -11.30 5.51
C PHE A 70 -18.83 -11.52 4.06
N GLN A 71 -19.34 -12.71 3.77
CA GLN A 71 -19.82 -13.05 2.44
C GLN A 71 -20.85 -12.01 1.94
N ARG A 72 -20.70 -11.59 0.69
CA ARG A 72 -21.50 -10.60 -0.01
C ARG A 72 -21.20 -9.14 0.36
N ASP A 73 -20.37 -8.89 1.36
CA ASP A 73 -19.92 -7.52 1.59
C ASP A 73 -19.19 -6.99 0.36
N VAL A 74 -19.38 -5.70 0.11
CA VAL A 74 -18.65 -4.97 -0.92
C VAL A 74 -17.41 -4.36 -0.28
N ILE A 75 -16.24 -4.75 -0.79
CA ILE A 75 -14.94 -4.30 -0.32
C ILE A 75 -14.41 -3.26 -1.28
N VAL A 76 -14.09 -2.09 -0.77
CA VAL A 76 -13.41 -1.02 -1.51
C VAL A 76 -12.00 -0.88 -0.98
N ILE A 77 -11.01 -0.96 -1.85
CA ILE A 77 -9.60 -0.84 -1.50
C ILE A 77 -9.01 0.36 -2.21
N ILE A 78 -8.45 1.29 -1.45
CA ILE A 78 -7.88 2.53 -1.96
C ILE A 78 -6.40 2.58 -1.61
N GLY A 79 -5.55 2.71 -2.63
CA GLY A 79 -4.12 2.91 -2.48
C GLY A 79 -3.68 4.30 -2.90
N ARG A 80 -2.72 4.87 -2.17
CA ARG A 80 -2.07 6.14 -2.52
C ARG A 80 -0.62 6.17 -2.08
N VAL A 81 0.23 6.84 -2.86
CA VAL A 81 1.63 7.08 -2.46
C VAL A 81 1.65 8.07 -1.29
N THR A 82 2.39 7.74 -0.25
CA THR A 82 2.58 8.61 0.93
C THR A 82 4.00 9.18 1.00
N HIS A 83 4.98 8.46 0.43
CA HIS A 83 6.37 8.89 0.43
C HIS A 83 7.12 8.28 -0.75
N VAL A 84 8.07 9.03 -1.30
CA VAL A 84 9.01 8.55 -2.33
C VAL A 84 10.43 8.86 -1.89
N GLY A 85 11.24 7.82 -1.74
CA GLY A 85 12.68 7.91 -1.50
C GLY A 85 13.49 7.88 -2.79
N HIS A 86 14.73 7.40 -2.72
CA HIS A 86 15.58 7.31 -3.91
C HIS A 86 15.15 6.18 -4.85
N THR A 87 15.07 4.96 -4.34
CA THR A 87 14.71 3.76 -5.12
C THR A 87 13.44 3.06 -4.63
N SER A 88 12.85 3.53 -3.53
CA SER A 88 11.65 2.95 -2.93
C SER A 88 10.58 3.99 -2.66
N MET A 89 9.35 3.56 -2.63
CA MET A 89 8.21 4.38 -2.23
C MET A 89 7.35 3.64 -1.21
N GLU A 90 6.66 4.40 -0.37
CA GLU A 90 5.63 3.88 0.54
C GLU A 90 4.25 4.13 -0.06
N VAL A 91 3.42 3.09 -0.06
CA VAL A 91 2.02 3.15 -0.45
C VAL A 91 1.16 2.81 0.77
N LYS A 92 0.24 3.71 1.11
CA LYS A 92 -0.82 3.43 2.07
C LYS A 92 -1.99 2.78 1.35
N VAL A 93 -2.48 1.66 1.88
CA VAL A 93 -3.66 0.96 1.39
C VAL A 93 -4.69 0.92 2.51
N GLU A 94 -5.87 1.43 2.24
CA GLU A 94 -7.02 1.41 3.14
C GLU A 94 -8.14 0.60 2.52
N THR A 95 -8.73 -0.28 3.31
CA THR A 95 -9.81 -1.16 2.89
C THR A 95 -11.08 -0.85 3.68
N TYR A 96 -12.18 -0.76 2.98
CA TYR A 96 -13.49 -0.42 3.52
C TYR A 96 -14.52 -1.49 3.15
N VAL A 97 -15.48 -1.69 4.03
CA VAL A 97 -16.77 -2.28 3.67
C VAL A 97 -17.70 -1.12 3.27
N GLU A 98 -18.29 -1.23 2.08
CA GLU A 98 -19.28 -0.26 1.60
C GLU A 98 -20.67 -0.86 1.71
N ASN A 99 -21.58 -0.15 2.36
CA ASN A 99 -22.98 -0.56 2.48
C ASN A 99 -23.81 -0.16 1.23
N THR A 100 -25.08 -0.53 1.22
CA THR A 100 -25.98 -0.25 0.08
C THR A 100 -26.25 1.24 -0.12
N ASP A 101 -26.02 2.08 0.89
CA ASP A 101 -26.20 3.52 0.83
C ASP A 101 -24.91 4.24 0.39
N GLY A 102 -23.84 3.46 0.15
CA GLY A 102 -22.53 3.99 -0.26
C GLY A 102 -21.66 4.49 0.88
N GLU A 103 -22.08 4.30 2.13
CA GLU A 103 -21.24 4.62 3.30
C GLU A 103 -20.14 3.57 3.45
N ARG A 104 -18.94 4.02 3.82
CA ARG A 104 -17.73 3.21 3.92
C ARG A 104 -17.23 3.13 5.35
N ALA A 105 -17.08 1.94 5.87
CA ALA A 105 -16.46 1.65 7.17
C ALA A 105 -15.06 1.08 6.97
N LEU A 106 -14.04 1.72 7.55
CA LEU A 106 -12.65 1.27 7.48
C LEU A 106 -12.49 -0.06 8.25
N ILE A 107 -11.99 -1.09 7.57
CA ILE A 107 -11.76 -2.42 8.16
C ILE A 107 -10.29 -2.82 8.23
N ASN A 108 -9.44 -2.20 7.40
CA ASN A 108 -8.01 -2.50 7.37
C ASN A 108 -7.22 -1.29 6.89
N ARG A 109 -5.99 -1.18 7.41
CA ARG A 109 -4.97 -0.25 6.91
C ARG A 109 -3.63 -0.95 6.88
N ALA A 110 -2.90 -0.75 5.80
CA ALA A 110 -1.54 -1.25 5.63
C ALA A 110 -0.65 -0.20 4.97
N PHE A 111 0.64 -0.30 5.23
CA PHE A 111 1.68 0.45 4.54
C PHE A 111 2.63 -0.53 3.87
N LEU A 112 2.80 -0.40 2.57
CA LEU A 112 3.68 -1.26 1.79
C LEU A 112 4.84 -0.43 1.24
N THR A 113 6.05 -0.98 1.33
CA THR A 113 7.22 -0.40 0.68
C THR A 113 7.50 -1.14 -0.61
N LEU A 114 7.52 -0.42 -1.72
CA LEU A 114 7.81 -0.97 -3.04
C LEU A 114 9.07 -0.35 -3.62
N ILE A 115 9.83 -1.14 -4.36
CA ILE A 115 11.08 -0.74 -5.01
C ILE A 115 10.83 -0.63 -6.52
N GLY A 116 11.26 0.47 -7.12
CA GLY A 116 11.25 0.63 -8.57
C GLY A 116 12.42 -0.11 -9.21
N LEU A 117 12.13 -0.85 -10.29
CA LEU A 117 13.09 -1.66 -11.01
C LEU A 117 13.36 -1.09 -12.39
N GLY A 118 14.64 -0.94 -12.72
CA GLY A 118 15.10 -0.57 -14.04
C GLY A 118 15.00 -1.71 -15.06
N PRO A 119 15.43 -1.46 -16.31
CA PRO A 119 15.40 -2.48 -17.37
C PRO A 119 16.27 -3.71 -17.06
N ASP A 120 17.29 -3.53 -16.24
CA ASP A 120 18.20 -4.59 -15.75
C ASP A 120 17.66 -5.33 -14.51
N ASN A 121 16.41 -5.08 -14.15
CA ASN A 121 15.73 -5.62 -12.97
C ASN A 121 16.42 -5.27 -11.63
N ARG A 122 17.13 -4.14 -11.59
CA ARG A 122 17.79 -3.62 -10.39
C ARG A 122 17.08 -2.36 -9.87
N PRO A 123 17.19 -2.07 -8.55
CA PRO A 123 16.64 -0.84 -7.98
C PRO A 123 17.13 0.40 -8.72
N THR A 124 16.20 1.28 -9.10
CA THR A 124 16.50 2.50 -9.86
C THR A 124 15.82 3.72 -9.24
N THR A 125 16.31 4.90 -9.59
CA THR A 125 15.78 6.17 -9.08
C THR A 125 14.34 6.39 -9.51
N LEU A 126 13.49 6.75 -8.53
CA LEU A 126 12.08 7.01 -8.73
C LEU A 126 11.79 8.49 -9.06
N PRO A 127 10.70 8.76 -9.82
CA PRO A 127 10.18 10.11 -9.97
C PRO A 127 9.76 10.69 -8.62
N ARG A 128 9.95 12.00 -8.44
CA ARG A 128 9.55 12.70 -7.21
C ARG A 128 8.03 12.73 -7.05
N LEU A 129 7.59 12.80 -5.79
CA LEU A 129 6.19 13.05 -5.43
C LEU A 129 5.98 14.56 -5.24
N ILE A 130 4.91 15.09 -5.83
CA ILE A 130 4.45 16.47 -5.65
C ILE A 130 3.34 16.45 -4.58
N LEU A 131 3.54 17.19 -3.51
CA LEU A 131 2.59 17.34 -2.42
C LEU A 131 1.75 18.60 -2.67
N GLU A 132 0.47 18.44 -3.02
CA GLU A 132 -0.41 19.56 -3.34
C GLU A 132 -1.19 20.06 -2.13
N SER A 133 -1.62 19.16 -1.26
CA SER A 133 -2.48 19.46 -0.12
C SER A 133 -1.74 19.42 1.21
N GLU A 134 -2.34 20.02 2.22
CA GLU A 134 -1.87 19.92 3.61
C GLU A 134 -1.95 18.47 4.13
N GLU A 135 -2.95 17.71 3.67
CA GLU A 135 -3.09 16.28 4.01
C GLU A 135 -1.92 15.47 3.42
N ASP A 136 -1.51 15.75 2.17
CA ASP A 136 -0.35 15.09 1.56
C ASP A 136 0.93 15.35 2.37
N ARG A 137 1.12 16.60 2.86
CA ARG A 137 2.28 16.96 3.67
C ARG A 137 2.28 16.24 5.01
N LYS A 138 1.15 16.20 5.70
CA LYS A 138 1.00 15.47 6.96
C LYS A 138 1.25 13.97 6.80
N GLU A 139 0.74 13.39 5.71
CA GLU A 139 0.97 11.97 5.45
C GLU A 139 2.44 11.69 5.10
N TRP A 140 3.09 12.57 4.37
CA TRP A 140 4.54 12.52 4.10
C TRP A 140 5.35 12.54 5.41
N GLU A 141 5.06 13.48 6.31
CA GLU A 141 5.74 13.57 7.61
C GLU A 141 5.58 12.29 8.44
N ARG A 142 4.36 11.74 8.49
CA ARG A 142 4.10 10.45 9.14
C ARG A 142 4.87 9.31 8.48
N ALA A 143 4.98 9.32 7.16
CA ALA A 143 5.75 8.33 6.41
C ALA A 143 7.26 8.43 6.70
N GLU A 144 7.81 9.63 6.88
CA GLU A 144 9.20 9.82 7.32
C GLU A 144 9.45 9.21 8.71
N ILE A 145 8.51 9.34 9.64
CA ILE A 145 8.59 8.71 10.95
C ILE A 145 8.60 7.17 10.80
N ARG A 146 7.66 6.60 10.02
CA ARG A 146 7.60 5.15 9.77
C ARG A 146 8.90 4.64 9.12
N ARG A 147 9.44 5.38 8.17
CA ARG A 147 10.71 5.06 7.51
C ARG A 147 11.89 5.07 8.49
N SER A 148 11.95 6.05 9.38
CA SER A 148 12.98 6.14 10.43
C SER A 148 12.91 4.95 11.39
N LEU A 149 11.70 4.56 11.82
CA LEU A 149 11.48 3.40 12.68
C LEU A 149 11.92 2.09 12.00
N ARG A 150 11.58 1.89 10.73
CA ARG A 150 12.04 0.71 9.97
C ARG A 150 13.56 0.64 9.85
N ARG A 151 14.21 1.81 9.65
CA ARG A 151 15.68 1.86 9.60
C ARG A 151 16.28 1.50 10.96
N LYS A 152 15.77 2.06 12.04
CA LYS A 152 16.22 1.77 13.39
C LYS A 152 16.07 0.29 13.74
N GLN A 153 14.91 -0.32 13.42
CA GLN A 153 14.69 -1.75 13.61
C GLN A 153 15.73 -2.61 12.88
N ARG A 154 16.12 -2.25 11.65
CA ARG A 154 17.16 -2.94 10.90
C ARG A 154 18.54 -2.78 11.54
N GLU A 155 18.88 -1.57 11.98
CA GLU A 155 20.15 -1.27 12.63
C GLU A 155 20.28 -1.97 14.01
N GLU A 156 19.19 -2.15 14.75
CA GLU A 156 19.13 -2.83 16.03
C GLU A 156 19.08 -4.37 15.94
N GLY A 157 19.17 -4.92 14.72
CA GLY A 157 19.26 -6.36 14.51
C GLY A 157 17.95 -7.12 14.64
N PHE A 158 16.79 -6.45 14.49
CA PHE A 158 15.52 -7.12 14.26
C PHE A 158 15.48 -7.78 12.86
N HIS A 159 16.63 -8.30 12.44
CA HIS A 159 16.71 -9.23 11.34
C HIS A 159 16.44 -10.61 11.89
N PHE A 160 15.32 -11.20 11.54
CA PHE A 160 15.01 -12.59 11.86
C PHE A 160 15.97 -13.59 11.17
N TYR A 161 16.87 -13.09 10.35
CA TYR A 161 17.91 -13.86 9.69
C TYR A 161 19.22 -13.17 9.97
N GLY A 162 19.87 -13.65 11.04
CA GLY A 162 21.28 -13.38 11.26
C GLY A 162 22.09 -13.95 10.12
N GLU A 163 23.03 -13.18 9.64
CA GLU A 163 24.11 -13.44 8.67
C GLU A 163 23.68 -13.69 7.24
#